data_f214326783cb4532d65e8af6c885fae2
#
_entry.id   f214326783cb4532d65e8af6c885fae2
#
_cell.length_a   1.000
_cell.length_b   1.000
_cell.length_c   1.000
_cell.angle_alpha   90.00
_cell.angle_beta   90.00
_cell.angle_gamma   90.00
#
_symmetry.space_group_name_H-M   'P 1'
#
loop_
_entity.id
_entity.type
_entity.pdbx_description
1 polymer ?
#
loop_
_entity_poly.entity_id
_entity_poly.type
_entity_poly.pdbx_seq_one_letter_code
_entity_poly.pdbx_strand_id
1 'polypeptide(L)'
;DMVFYNKVLRSYVLIELKTSKLMPEAVGQMNMYLNYFKAEVNDEFDNEPVGIILCTDKESGIQSEYALGGLSNQIFASKYTLYIPNKEVLENEVEKVLREYNKKIKLKGIENDNYE
;
A
#
# COMPACT_ATOMS: atom_id res chain seq x y z
N ASP A 1 -6.13 1.80 7.32
CA ASP A 1 -5.04 2.74 7.09
C ASP A 1 -3.73 2.03 7.34
N MET A 2 -2.87 2.10 6.35
CA MET A 2 -1.64 1.31 6.34
C MET A 2 -0.47 2.21 5.99
N VAL A 3 0.68 1.93 6.61
CA VAL A 3 1.93 2.64 6.33
C VAL A 3 2.96 1.61 5.92
N PHE A 4 3.58 1.84 4.76
CA PHE A 4 4.67 1.02 4.25
C PHE A 4 5.90 1.89 4.00
N TYR A 5 7.05 1.28 4.00
CA TYR A 5 8.28 1.91 3.56
C TYR A 5 8.82 1.18 2.34
N ASN A 6 8.98 1.90 1.24
CA ASN A 6 9.50 1.34 -0.01
C ASN A 6 11.01 1.62 -0.10
N LYS A 7 11.80 0.56 -0.07
CA LYS A 7 13.26 0.65 -0.11
C LYS A 7 13.80 1.21 -1.42
N VAL A 8 13.15 0.91 -2.53
CA VAL A 8 13.60 1.37 -3.85
C VAL A 8 13.37 2.87 -4.00
N LEU A 9 12.20 3.34 -3.61
CA LEU A 9 11.86 4.76 -3.62
C LEU A 9 12.44 5.52 -2.44
N ARG A 10 12.84 4.82 -1.39
CA ARG A 10 13.23 5.40 -0.10
C ARG A 10 12.18 6.39 0.41
N SER A 11 10.93 5.93 0.41
CA SER A 11 9.78 6.76 0.77
C SER A 11 8.77 5.97 1.57
N TYR A 12 8.15 6.64 2.54
CA TYR A 12 6.96 6.11 3.18
C TYR A 12 5.78 6.18 2.22
N VAL A 13 4.97 5.13 2.23
CA VAL A 13 3.74 5.05 1.43
C VAL A 13 2.59 4.86 2.39
N LEU A 14 1.70 5.83 2.42
CA LEU A 14 0.50 5.82 3.26
C LEU A 14 -0.69 5.43 2.41
N ILE A 15 -1.39 4.38 2.82
CA ILE A 15 -2.55 3.88 2.08
C ILE A 15 -3.79 4.00 2.96
N GLU A 16 -4.80 4.67 2.43
CA GLU A 16 -6.09 4.80 3.08
C GLU A 16 -7.16 4.12 2.22
N LEU A 17 -7.95 3.26 2.87
CA LEU A 17 -9.03 2.53 2.22
C LEU A 17 -10.36 3.16 2.61
N LYS A 18 -11.12 3.62 1.62
CA LYS A 18 -12.45 4.19 1.82
C LYS A 18 -13.50 3.33 1.13
N THR A 19 -14.56 3.05 1.84
CA THR A 19 -15.71 2.29 1.31
C THR A 19 -16.78 3.20 0.68
N SER A 20 -16.44 4.45 0.48
CA SER A 20 -17.33 5.47 -0.06
C SER A 20 -16.66 6.22 -1.22
N LYS A 21 -17.32 7.25 -1.70
CA LYS A 21 -16.75 8.18 -2.68
C LYS A 21 -15.52 8.87 -2.13
N LEU A 22 -14.64 9.31 -3.02
CA LEU A 22 -13.53 10.15 -2.63
C LEU A 22 -14.07 11.53 -2.21
N MET A 23 -13.92 11.86 -0.95
CA MET A 23 -14.36 13.12 -0.37
C MET A 23 -13.16 14.06 -0.16
N PRO A 24 -13.37 15.38 -0.30
CA PRO A 24 -12.28 16.33 -0.06
C PRO A 24 -11.64 16.23 1.33
N GLU A 25 -12.40 15.85 2.35
CA GLU A 25 -11.91 15.64 3.69
C GLU A 25 -10.86 14.54 3.76
N ALA A 26 -11.05 13.46 2.99
CA ALA A 26 -10.08 12.36 2.94
C ALA A 26 -8.76 12.82 2.32
N VAL A 27 -8.82 13.64 1.29
CA VAL A 27 -7.63 14.21 0.65
C VAL A 27 -6.91 15.15 1.61
N GLY A 28 -7.65 16.03 2.29
CA GLY A 28 -7.07 16.94 3.28
C GLY A 28 -6.43 16.23 4.45
N GLN A 29 -7.04 15.15 4.93
CA GLN A 29 -6.50 14.32 6.00
C GLN A 29 -5.22 13.61 5.56
N MET A 30 -5.20 13.05 4.35
CA MET A 30 -4.00 12.43 3.80
C MET A 30 -2.87 13.45 3.66
N ASN A 31 -3.18 14.65 3.18
CA ASN A 31 -2.21 15.72 3.06
C ASN A 31 -1.59 16.08 4.41
N MET A 32 -2.40 16.15 5.46
CA MET A 32 -1.93 16.40 6.82
C MET A 32 -1.00 15.28 7.31
N TYR A 33 -1.35 14.03 7.05
CA TYR A 33 -0.50 12.90 7.43
C TYR A 33 0.82 12.90 6.67
N LEU A 34 0.80 13.22 5.38
CA LEU A 34 2.03 13.28 4.59
C LEU A 34 2.95 14.40 5.10
N ASN A 35 2.41 15.54 5.45
CA ASN A 35 3.18 16.62 6.04
C ASN A 35 3.78 16.22 7.39
N TYR A 36 3.03 15.49 8.21
CA TYR A 36 3.54 14.95 9.47
C TYR A 36 4.71 13.98 9.24
N PHE A 37 4.56 13.04 8.31
CA PHE A 37 5.63 12.09 8.00
C PHE A 37 6.87 12.80 7.46
N LYS A 38 6.68 13.81 6.62
CA LYS A 38 7.77 14.58 6.07
C LYS A 38 8.55 15.35 7.15
N ALA A 39 7.83 15.90 8.13
CA ALA A 39 8.43 16.75 9.17
C ALA A 39 8.99 15.93 10.34
N GLU A 40 8.31 14.86 10.74
CA GLU A 40 8.58 14.18 12.01
C GLU A 40 9.09 12.75 11.87
N VAL A 41 8.79 12.06 10.77
CA VAL A 41 9.13 10.66 10.59
C VAL A 41 10.29 10.44 9.62
N ASN A 42 10.30 11.16 8.51
CA ASN A 42 11.39 11.08 7.53
C ASN A 42 12.74 11.42 8.16
N ASP A 43 13.77 10.70 7.77
CA ASP A 43 15.15 11.12 8.02
C ASP A 43 15.71 11.87 6.80
N GLU A 44 16.99 12.28 6.88
CA GLU A 44 17.62 13.07 5.81
C GLU A 44 17.78 12.31 4.49
N PHE A 45 17.72 10.97 4.52
CA PHE A 45 17.90 10.13 3.33
C PHE A 45 16.58 9.74 2.69
N ASP A 46 15.47 9.99 3.35
CA ASP A 46 14.14 9.64 2.84
C ASP A 46 13.66 10.69 1.84
N ASN A 47 13.05 10.20 0.78
CA ASN A 47 12.34 11.04 -0.18
C ASN A 47 10.96 11.40 0.35
N GLU A 48 10.27 12.30 -0.34
CA GLU A 48 8.93 12.73 0.07
C GLU A 48 7.97 11.54 0.17
N PRO A 49 7.15 11.49 1.23
CA PRO A 49 6.17 10.40 1.36
C PRO A 49 5.09 10.47 0.28
N VAL A 50 4.51 9.33 -0.01
CA VAL A 50 3.48 9.15 -1.04
C VAL A 50 2.19 8.72 -0.37
N GLY A 51 1.07 9.32 -0.75
CA GLY A 51 -0.26 8.96 -0.27
C GLY A 51 -1.07 8.29 -1.37
N ILE A 52 -1.74 7.19 -1.03
CA ILE A 52 -2.66 6.50 -1.92
C ILE A 52 -4.00 6.36 -1.23
N ILE A 53 -5.04 6.86 -1.85
CA ILE A 53 -6.41 6.71 -1.37
C ILE A 53 -7.13 5.75 -2.30
N LEU A 54 -7.55 4.61 -1.79
CA LEU A 54 -8.34 3.63 -2.51
C LEU A 54 -9.81 3.80 -2.13
N CYS A 55 -10.66 4.04 -3.11
CA CYS A 55 -12.09 4.25 -2.89
C CYS A 55 -12.92 3.33 -3.79
N THR A 56 -14.13 3.00 -3.36
CA THR A 56 -15.02 2.10 -4.11
C THR A 56 -15.74 2.81 -5.26
N ASP A 57 -15.88 4.12 -5.18
CA ASP A 57 -16.62 4.90 -6.16
C ASP A 57 -15.84 6.17 -6.51
N LYS A 58 -15.65 6.37 -7.80
CA LYS A 58 -14.91 7.50 -8.38
C LYS A 58 -15.81 8.48 -9.15
N GLU A 59 -17.13 8.41 -8.99
CA GLU A 59 -18.06 9.26 -9.72
C GLU A 59 -17.88 10.76 -9.46
N SER A 60 -17.15 11.13 -8.43
CA SER A 60 -16.79 12.51 -8.13
C SER A 60 -15.45 12.93 -8.75
N GLY A 61 -15.07 12.36 -9.89
CA GLY A 61 -13.77 12.57 -10.53
C GLY A 61 -13.39 14.04 -10.71
N ILE A 62 -14.33 14.89 -11.11
CA ILE A 62 -14.08 16.32 -11.29
C ILE A 62 -13.72 16.98 -9.96
N GLN A 63 -14.46 16.68 -8.90
CA GLN A 63 -14.17 17.19 -7.57
C GLN A 63 -12.84 16.66 -7.02
N SER A 64 -12.50 15.43 -7.36
CA SER A 64 -11.22 14.84 -6.98
C SER A 64 -10.03 15.57 -7.61
N GLU A 65 -10.12 15.90 -8.89
CA GLU A 65 -9.08 16.67 -9.57
C GLU A 65 -8.88 18.04 -8.94
N TYR A 66 -9.96 18.73 -8.60
CA TYR A 66 -9.87 20.01 -7.89
C TYR A 66 -9.31 19.85 -6.47
N ALA A 67 -9.70 18.81 -5.77
CA ALA A 67 -9.19 18.55 -4.43
C ALA A 67 -7.70 18.20 -4.42
N LEU A 68 -7.23 17.49 -5.44
CA LEU A 68 -5.82 17.12 -5.58
C LEU A 68 -4.99 18.25 -6.20
N GLY A 69 -5.62 19.15 -6.94
CA GLY A 69 -4.93 20.28 -7.56
C GLY A 69 -4.39 21.26 -6.53
N GLY A 70 -3.17 21.70 -6.70
CA GLY A 70 -2.54 22.65 -5.80
C GLY A 70 -1.97 22.08 -4.52
N LEU A 71 -2.04 20.77 -4.31
CA LEU A 71 -1.36 20.11 -3.18
C LEU A 71 0.13 19.99 -3.45
N SER A 72 0.95 20.28 -2.43
CA SER A 72 2.40 20.14 -2.51
C SER A 72 2.86 18.70 -2.35
N ASN A 73 2.03 17.82 -1.81
CA ASN A 73 2.33 16.42 -1.57
C ASN A 73 1.83 15.53 -2.71
N GLN A 74 2.49 14.38 -2.90
CA GLN A 74 2.09 13.39 -3.88
C GLN A 74 0.95 12.54 -3.33
N ILE A 75 -0.26 12.81 -3.79
CA ILE A 75 -1.46 12.06 -3.41
C ILE A 75 -2.08 11.47 -4.66
N PHE A 76 -2.29 10.16 -4.64
CA PHE A 76 -2.92 9.43 -5.73
C PHE A 76 -4.24 8.85 -5.24
N ALA A 77 -5.29 9.00 -6.03
CA ALA A 77 -6.58 8.40 -5.74
C ALA A 77 -6.92 7.39 -6.83
N SER A 78 -7.38 6.23 -6.43
CA SER A 78 -7.75 5.18 -7.35
C SER A 78 -9.01 4.47 -6.88
N LYS A 79 -9.86 4.09 -7.84
CA LYS A 79 -11.00 3.21 -7.58
C LYS A 79 -10.49 1.78 -7.52
N TYR A 80 -10.84 1.05 -6.45
CA TYR A 80 -10.60 -0.38 -6.41
C TYR A 80 -11.88 -1.14 -6.71
N THR A 81 -11.73 -2.28 -7.38
CA THR A 81 -12.82 -3.20 -7.62
C THR A 81 -12.64 -4.38 -6.67
N LEU A 82 -13.68 -4.68 -5.91
CA LEU A 82 -13.66 -5.85 -5.04
C LEU A 82 -13.70 -7.08 -5.93
N TYR A 83 -12.55 -7.74 -6.05
CA TYR A 83 -12.43 -9.00 -6.76
C TYR A 83 -12.29 -10.12 -5.76
N ILE A 84 -13.27 -11.01 -5.73
CA ILE A 84 -13.21 -12.22 -4.92
C ILE A 84 -12.93 -13.37 -5.89
N PRO A 85 -11.70 -13.93 -5.90
CA PRO A 85 -11.41 -15.08 -6.74
C PRO A 85 -12.31 -16.26 -6.35
N ASN A 86 -12.61 -17.13 -7.31
CA ASN A 86 -13.35 -18.34 -6.97
C ASN A 86 -12.51 -19.25 -6.05
N LYS A 87 -13.15 -20.18 -5.40
CA LYS A 87 -12.53 -21.06 -4.42
C LYS A 87 -11.31 -21.81 -4.99
N GLU A 88 -11.44 -22.29 -6.21
CA GLU A 88 -10.37 -23.04 -6.89
C GLU A 88 -9.11 -22.19 -7.10
N VAL A 89 -9.27 -20.96 -7.55
CA VAL A 89 -8.14 -20.04 -7.76
C VAL A 89 -7.45 -19.74 -6.44
N LEU A 90 -8.22 -19.49 -5.37
CA LEU A 90 -7.66 -19.26 -4.04
C LEU A 90 -6.90 -20.47 -3.51
N GLU A 91 -7.46 -21.66 -3.66
CA GLU A 91 -6.81 -22.90 -3.23
C GLU A 91 -5.49 -23.11 -3.97
N ASN A 92 -5.45 -22.88 -5.28
CA ASN A 92 -4.23 -23.01 -6.07
C ASN A 92 -3.15 -22.05 -5.63
N GLU A 93 -3.49 -20.80 -5.33
CA GLU A 93 -2.53 -19.82 -4.84
C GLU A 93 -2.00 -20.18 -3.44
N VAL A 94 -2.86 -20.64 -2.55
CA VAL A 94 -2.44 -21.10 -1.22
C VAL A 94 -1.49 -22.30 -1.32
N GLU A 95 -1.82 -23.27 -2.15
CA GLU A 95 -0.95 -24.44 -2.39
C GLU A 95 0.42 -24.04 -2.93
N LYS A 96 0.44 -23.10 -3.86
CA LYS A 96 1.70 -22.58 -4.41
C LYS A 96 2.58 -21.95 -3.32
N VAL A 97 2.02 -21.12 -2.48
CA VAL A 97 2.74 -20.48 -1.37
C VAL A 97 3.25 -21.52 -0.38
N LEU A 98 2.42 -22.52 -0.03
CA LEU A 98 2.81 -23.60 0.87
C LEU A 98 3.95 -24.44 0.31
N ARG A 99 3.94 -24.73 -0.99
CA ARG A 99 5.03 -25.47 -1.63
C ARG A 99 6.35 -24.71 -1.57
N GLU A 100 6.33 -23.41 -1.84
CA GLU A 100 7.51 -22.55 -1.72
C GLU A 100 8.04 -22.50 -0.28
N TYR A 101 7.14 -22.36 0.68
CA TYR A 101 7.48 -22.35 2.10
C TYR A 101 8.11 -23.68 2.54
N ASN A 102 7.52 -24.80 2.14
CA ASN A 102 8.05 -26.13 2.47
C ASN A 102 9.42 -26.39 1.86
N LYS A 103 9.67 -25.89 0.64
CA LYS A 103 11.01 -25.95 0.03
C LYS A 103 12.05 -25.20 0.86
N LYS A 104 11.72 -24.01 1.34
CA LYS A 104 12.61 -23.21 2.20
C LYS A 104 12.93 -23.91 3.51
N ILE A 105 11.96 -24.57 4.13
CA ILE A 105 12.14 -25.33 5.36
C ILE A 105 13.06 -26.53 5.11
N LYS A 106 12.86 -27.27 4.01
CA LYS A 106 13.72 -28.41 3.66
C LYS A 106 15.17 -27.99 3.44
N LEU A 107 15.39 -26.88 2.73
CA LEU A 107 16.74 -26.36 2.51
C LEU A 107 17.41 -25.96 3.82
N LYS A 108 16.71 -25.32 4.74
CA LYS A 108 17.22 -24.98 6.06
C LYS A 108 17.50 -26.23 6.90
N GLY A 109 16.65 -27.24 6.81
CA GLY A 109 16.86 -28.51 7.49
C GLY A 109 18.12 -29.25 7.00
N ILE A 110 18.36 -29.27 5.70
CA ILE A 110 19.56 -29.83 5.11
C ILE A 110 20.80 -29.05 5.51
N GLU A 111 20.76 -27.74 5.53
CA GLU A 111 21.86 -26.90 5.99
C GLU A 111 22.20 -27.16 7.46
N ASN A 112 21.20 -27.28 8.31
CA ASN A 112 21.41 -27.61 9.73
C ASN A 112 22.01 -29.00 9.93
N ASP A 113 21.59 -29.98 9.16
CA ASP A 113 22.14 -31.35 9.21
C ASP A 113 23.60 -31.41 8.77
N ASN A 114 24.03 -30.54 7.87
CA ASN A 114 25.40 -30.44 7.41
C ASN A 114 26.37 -29.86 8.42
N TYR A 115 25.88 -29.22 9.48
CA TYR A 115 26.68 -28.63 10.56
C TYR A 115 26.82 -29.53 11.78
N GLU A 116 26.19 -30.68 11.77
CA GLU A 116 26.39 -31.71 12.77
C GLU A 116 27.48 -32.70 12.34
#